data_9176ec40bc1ebb1c79dc2c6f50d0948f
#
_entry.id   9176ec40bc1ebb1c79dc2c6f50d0948f
#
_cell.length_a   1.000
_cell.length_b   1.000
_cell.length_c   1.000
_cell.angle_alpha   90.00
_cell.angle_beta   90.00
_cell.angle_gamma   90.00
#
_symmetry.space_group_name_H-M   'P 1'
#
loop_
_entity.id
_entity.type
_entity.pdbx_description
1 polymer ?
#
loop_
_entity_poly.entity_id
_entity_poly.type
_entity_poly.pdbx_seq_one_letter_code
_entity_poly.pdbx_strand_id
1 'polypeptide(L)'
;MIKGKKYLKKQAVASVLALSMAAASLTGCSNGLSSSKKESSNVGTMTQEEASTTKVMVIGDYDIYMDELLVYAIQAMVTNNGTLASVKANPDTYKEQTLSLIRTTKILYDVTQHNDVTLDDSDMETTNNTIDNFLGSMPDGLLEKYGISEDVVRKVFTEQTYVSKFENDIKND
;
A
#
# COMPACT_ATOMS: atom_id res chain seq x y z
N MET A 1 -15.26 -8.47 39.42
CA MET A 1 -15.89 -8.85 38.15
C MET A 1 -15.39 -7.95 37.07
N ILE A 2 -14.46 -8.43 36.26
CA ILE A 2 -13.77 -7.63 35.24
C ILE A 2 -14.07 -8.26 33.89
N LYS A 3 -15.05 -7.71 33.17
CA LYS A 3 -15.38 -8.04 31.78
C LYS A 3 -15.10 -6.82 30.88
N GLY A 4 -13.85 -6.46 30.67
CA GLY A 4 -13.55 -5.27 29.86
C GLY A 4 -12.31 -5.37 28.95
N LYS A 5 -11.56 -6.48 28.98
CA LYS A 5 -10.26 -6.55 28.29
C LYS A 5 -10.26 -7.18 26.88
N LYS A 6 -11.41 -7.61 26.35
CA LYS A 6 -11.45 -8.29 25.03
C LYS A 6 -11.76 -7.36 23.84
N TYR A 7 -12.18 -6.13 24.06
CA TYR A 7 -12.57 -5.23 22.97
C TYR A 7 -11.44 -4.29 22.49
N LEU A 8 -10.43 -4.04 23.32
CA LEU A 8 -9.33 -3.14 22.92
C LEU A 8 -8.33 -3.76 21.95
N LYS A 9 -8.19 -5.11 21.94
CA LYS A 9 -7.26 -5.77 21.00
C LYS A 9 -7.73 -5.79 19.54
N LYS A 10 -9.00 -5.52 19.26
CA LYS A 10 -9.53 -5.49 17.89
C LYS A 10 -9.51 -4.12 17.23
N GLN A 11 -9.27 -3.05 17.97
CA GLN A 11 -9.25 -1.69 17.41
C GLN A 11 -7.83 -1.19 17.06
N ALA A 12 -6.78 -1.76 17.63
CA ALA A 12 -5.42 -1.33 17.35
C ALA A 12 -4.92 -1.72 15.96
N VAL A 13 -5.44 -2.81 15.37
CA VAL A 13 -5.08 -3.25 14.02
C VAL A 13 -5.81 -2.45 12.94
N ALA A 14 -6.95 -1.83 13.28
CA ALA A 14 -7.75 -1.06 12.31
C ALA A 14 -7.20 0.36 12.03
N SER A 15 -6.25 0.85 12.85
CA SER A 15 -5.79 2.23 12.74
C SER A 15 -4.67 2.46 11.71
N VAL A 16 -3.97 1.41 11.30
CA VAL A 16 -2.85 1.50 10.35
C VAL A 16 -3.32 1.35 8.89
N LEU A 17 -4.52 0.82 8.69
CA LEU A 17 -5.08 0.52 7.36
C LEU A 17 -5.90 1.66 6.75
N ALA A 18 -5.85 2.85 7.32
CA ALA A 18 -6.67 3.94 6.81
C ALA A 18 -5.84 4.92 6.01
N LEU A 19 -5.61 4.66 4.74
CA LEU A 19 -5.48 5.71 3.69
C LEU A 19 -5.10 5.12 2.32
N SER A 20 -5.73 5.43 1.47
CA SER A 20 -6.34 5.21 0.18
C SER A 20 -5.65 5.72 -1.08
N MET A 21 -6.07 5.27 -2.13
CA MET A 21 -5.67 5.11 -3.49
C MET A 21 -6.04 6.14 -4.52
N ALA A 22 -5.18 6.35 -5.48
CA ALA A 22 -5.56 6.49 -6.89
C ALA A 22 -4.42 6.14 -7.84
N ALA A 23 -4.62 5.14 -8.65
CA ALA A 23 -3.91 5.04 -9.91
C ALA A 23 -4.74 5.81 -10.96
N ALA A 24 -4.41 7.05 -11.21
CA ALA A 24 -4.88 7.76 -12.38
C ALA A 24 -3.68 8.44 -13.04
N SER A 25 -3.33 7.96 -14.21
CA SER A 25 -2.48 8.60 -15.22
C SER A 25 -1.25 9.34 -14.67
N LEU A 26 -0.20 8.61 -14.36
CA LEU A 26 1.16 9.16 -14.41
C LEU A 26 1.57 9.22 -15.90
N THR A 27 1.02 10.16 -16.64
CA THR A 27 1.66 10.61 -17.88
C THR A 27 2.81 11.52 -17.48
N GLY A 28 3.96 10.91 -17.24
CA GLY A 28 5.22 11.63 -17.08
C GLY A 28 5.54 12.35 -18.37
N CYS A 29 5.90 13.62 -18.25
CA CYS A 29 6.42 14.44 -19.32
C CYS A 29 7.63 13.77 -19.95
N SER A 30 7.53 13.33 -21.19
CA SER A 30 8.64 13.25 -22.12
C SER A 30 8.30 14.11 -23.34
N ASN A 31 9.09 15.15 -23.57
CA ASN A 31 9.06 15.94 -24.79
C ASN A 31 9.34 15.05 -26.00
N GLY A 32 8.41 14.99 -26.92
CA GLY A 32 8.60 14.33 -28.20
C GLY A 32 7.33 14.41 -29.03
N LEU A 33 7.30 15.31 -30.01
CA LEU A 33 6.25 15.49 -30.99
C LEU A 33 5.86 14.18 -31.67
N SER A 34 4.60 13.85 -31.76
CA SER A 34 3.87 13.68 -33.03
C SER A 34 2.61 12.84 -32.90
N SER A 35 1.52 13.35 -33.48
CA SER A 35 0.41 12.65 -34.11
C SER A 35 -0.64 11.93 -33.25
N SER A 36 -1.74 12.63 -33.10
CA SER A 36 -3.14 12.18 -33.00
C SER A 36 -3.41 10.68 -33.19
N LYS A 37 -3.87 10.04 -32.09
CA LYS A 37 -4.94 9.03 -32.13
C LYS A 37 -5.74 9.12 -30.83
N LYS A 38 -7.07 9.16 -30.96
CA LYS A 38 -8.01 8.96 -29.85
C LYS A 38 -7.70 7.61 -29.21
N GLU A 39 -7.06 7.59 -28.07
CA GLU A 39 -7.00 6.39 -27.25
C GLU A 39 -8.14 6.41 -26.25
N SER A 40 -9.05 5.48 -26.49
CA SER A 40 -9.95 4.92 -25.50
C SER A 40 -9.16 4.64 -24.23
N SER A 41 -9.62 5.16 -23.11
CA SER A 41 -9.04 4.92 -21.79
C SER A 41 -9.23 3.46 -21.36
N ASN A 42 -8.49 2.57 -22.00
CA ASN A 42 -8.17 1.28 -21.43
C ASN A 42 -7.15 1.56 -20.31
N VAL A 43 -7.56 1.38 -19.08
CA VAL A 43 -6.61 1.17 -17.99
C VAL A 43 -5.88 -0.11 -18.34
N GLY A 44 -4.67 0.04 -18.90
CA GLY A 44 -3.92 -1.08 -19.46
C GLY A 44 -3.64 -2.14 -18.40
N THR A 45 -3.62 -3.38 -18.82
CA THR A 45 -2.99 -4.45 -18.07
C THR A 45 -1.48 -4.20 -18.06
N MET A 46 -0.84 -4.39 -16.91
CA MET A 46 0.61 -4.29 -16.76
C MET A 46 1.14 -5.68 -16.41
N THR A 47 2.22 -6.09 -17.05
CA THR A 47 2.87 -7.35 -16.68
C THR A 47 3.62 -7.19 -15.35
N GLN A 48 3.88 -8.29 -14.66
CA GLN A 48 4.64 -8.27 -13.41
C GLN A 48 6.06 -7.71 -13.61
N GLU A 49 6.70 -8.03 -14.74
CA GLU A 49 8.03 -7.50 -15.08
C GLU A 49 7.98 -5.98 -15.30
N GLU A 50 6.99 -5.48 -16.01
CA GLU A 50 6.81 -4.03 -16.21
C GLU A 50 6.55 -3.33 -14.88
N ALA A 51 5.69 -3.87 -14.02
CA ALA A 51 5.34 -3.27 -12.74
C ALA A 51 6.53 -3.25 -11.78
N SER A 52 7.29 -4.34 -11.68
CA SER A 52 8.44 -4.47 -10.78
C SER A 52 9.70 -3.73 -11.26
N THR A 53 9.75 -3.29 -12.51
CA THR A 53 10.89 -2.55 -13.08
C THR A 53 10.60 -1.06 -13.33
N THR A 54 9.33 -0.66 -13.32
CA THR A 54 8.94 0.75 -13.49
C THR A 54 9.11 1.52 -12.20
N LYS A 55 10.25 2.20 -12.04
CA LYS A 55 10.50 3.08 -10.89
C LYS A 55 9.62 4.33 -11.00
N VAL A 56 8.84 4.60 -9.95
CA VAL A 56 7.89 5.72 -9.90
C VAL A 56 8.33 6.86 -9.01
N MET A 57 9.11 6.58 -7.97
CA MET A 57 9.66 7.60 -7.08
C MET A 57 10.82 7.06 -6.25
N VAL A 58 11.48 7.95 -5.50
CA VAL A 58 12.48 7.63 -4.48
C VAL A 58 12.09 8.32 -3.19
N ILE A 59 12.20 7.63 -2.06
CA ILE A 59 11.95 8.16 -0.72
C ILE A 59 13.13 7.76 0.17
N GLY A 60 13.98 8.72 0.55
CA GLY A 60 15.24 8.41 1.22
C GLY A 60 16.08 7.48 0.33
N ASP A 61 16.48 6.33 0.87
CA ASP A 61 17.26 5.31 0.17
C ASP A 61 16.38 4.23 -0.52
N TYR A 62 15.06 4.42 -0.51
CA TYR A 62 14.10 3.44 -1.06
C TYR A 62 13.66 3.83 -2.47
N ASP A 63 13.96 2.98 -3.43
CA ASP A 63 13.36 3.00 -4.76
C ASP A 63 11.95 2.39 -4.69
N ILE A 64 10.94 3.12 -5.11
CA ILE A 64 9.56 2.65 -5.17
C ILE A 64 9.20 2.33 -6.62
N TYR A 65 8.77 1.11 -6.85
CA TYR A 65 8.32 0.62 -8.15
C TYR A 65 6.80 0.64 -8.25
N MET A 66 6.30 0.48 -9.46
CA MET A 66 4.87 0.59 -9.76
C MET A 66 4.04 -0.47 -9.02
N ASP A 67 4.53 -1.70 -8.92
CA ASP A 67 3.87 -2.79 -8.18
C ASP A 67 3.67 -2.44 -6.70
N GLU A 68 4.70 -1.90 -6.06
CA GLU A 68 4.62 -1.44 -4.67
C GLU A 68 3.66 -0.26 -4.50
N LEU A 69 3.74 0.74 -5.39
CA LEU A 69 2.79 1.86 -5.42
C LEU A 69 1.35 1.35 -5.52
N LEU A 70 1.10 0.37 -6.38
CA LEU A 70 -0.23 -0.20 -6.59
C LEU A 70 -0.75 -0.96 -5.36
N VAL A 71 0.09 -1.64 -4.58
CA VAL A 71 -0.32 -2.26 -3.31
C VAL A 71 -0.86 -1.21 -2.35
N TYR A 72 -0.10 -0.15 -2.10
CA TYR A 72 -0.59 0.96 -1.28
C TYR A 72 -1.85 1.57 -1.87
N ALA A 73 -1.89 1.67 -3.19
CA ALA A 73 -2.99 2.13 -3.96
C ALA A 73 -4.23 1.25 -3.72
N ILE A 74 -4.20 -0.09 -3.68
CA ILE A 74 -5.30 -1.01 -3.35
C ILE A 74 -5.67 -0.93 -1.87
N GLN A 75 -4.72 -0.92 -0.94
CA GLN A 75 -5.02 -0.78 0.48
C GLN A 75 -5.95 0.40 0.75
N ALA A 76 -5.70 1.43 0.12
CA ALA A 76 -6.36 2.68 0.27
C ALA A 76 -7.77 2.74 -0.32
N MET A 77 -8.03 2.05 -1.42
CA MET A 77 -9.40 1.85 -1.92
C MET A 77 -10.20 1.00 -0.92
N VAL A 78 -9.62 -0.11 -0.47
CA VAL A 78 -10.28 -1.04 0.46
C VAL A 78 -10.62 -0.34 1.78
N THR A 79 -9.70 0.44 2.33
CA THR A 79 -9.92 1.12 3.62
C THR A 79 -11.04 2.14 3.61
N ASN A 80 -11.23 2.83 2.48
CA ASN A 80 -12.33 3.80 2.35
C ASN A 80 -13.63 3.18 1.84
N ASN A 81 -13.76 1.85 1.83
CA ASN A 81 -14.87 1.17 1.16
C ASN A 81 -15.09 1.71 -0.27
N GLY A 82 -14.00 2.15 -0.89
CA GLY A 82 -14.01 2.76 -2.20
C GLY A 82 -14.15 1.72 -3.30
N THR A 83 -14.61 2.20 -4.44
CA THR A 83 -14.69 1.43 -5.67
C THR A 83 -13.81 2.09 -6.73
N LEU A 84 -13.51 1.39 -7.82
CA LEU A 84 -12.84 1.99 -8.97
C LEU A 84 -13.59 3.23 -9.51
N ALA A 85 -14.91 3.28 -9.33
CA ALA A 85 -15.71 4.44 -9.70
C ALA A 85 -15.45 5.65 -8.79
N SER A 86 -15.32 5.43 -7.48
CA SER A 86 -14.99 6.51 -6.52
C SER A 86 -13.57 7.03 -6.73
N VAL A 87 -12.64 6.14 -7.07
CA VAL A 87 -11.26 6.53 -7.45
C VAL A 87 -11.26 7.42 -8.70
N LYS A 88 -12.01 7.03 -9.73
CA LYS A 88 -12.14 7.83 -10.97
C LYS A 88 -12.82 9.18 -10.73
N ALA A 89 -13.74 9.27 -9.76
CA ALA A 89 -14.44 10.50 -9.43
C ALA A 89 -13.56 11.48 -8.64
N ASN A 90 -12.59 11.00 -7.86
CA ASN A 90 -11.76 11.81 -6.98
C ASN A 90 -10.27 11.40 -7.06
N PRO A 91 -9.64 11.42 -8.24
CA PRO A 91 -8.31 10.85 -8.46
C PRO A 91 -7.23 11.55 -7.61
N ASP A 92 -7.28 12.86 -7.46
CA ASP A 92 -6.26 13.63 -6.73
C ASP A 92 -6.28 13.31 -5.24
N THR A 93 -7.45 13.20 -4.63
CA THR A 93 -7.59 12.79 -3.21
C THR A 93 -6.94 11.44 -2.97
N TYR A 94 -7.26 10.49 -3.81
CA TYR A 94 -6.70 9.15 -3.70
C TYR A 94 -5.18 9.13 -3.93
N LYS A 95 -4.69 9.85 -4.92
CA LYS A 95 -3.25 10.00 -5.19
C LYS A 95 -2.49 10.57 -3.99
N GLU A 96 -2.96 11.68 -3.43
CA GLU A 96 -2.32 12.30 -2.27
C GLU A 96 -2.28 11.37 -1.06
N GLN A 97 -3.35 10.66 -0.82
CA GLN A 97 -3.43 9.70 0.27
C GLN A 97 -2.44 8.55 0.07
N THR A 98 -2.36 7.96 -1.12
CA THR A 98 -1.38 6.91 -1.45
C THR A 98 0.04 7.41 -1.22
N LEU A 99 0.35 8.61 -1.73
CA LEU A 99 1.68 9.20 -1.58
C LEU A 99 2.01 9.49 -0.11
N SER A 100 1.03 9.93 0.67
CA SER A 100 1.18 10.14 2.10
C SER A 100 1.48 8.83 2.83
N LEU A 101 0.73 7.77 2.53
CA LEU A 101 0.91 6.46 3.13
C LEU A 101 2.31 5.90 2.84
N ILE A 102 2.73 5.90 1.57
CA ILE A 102 4.07 5.43 1.19
C ILE A 102 5.16 6.21 1.91
N ARG A 103 5.08 7.55 1.90
CA ARG A 103 6.07 8.40 2.56
C ARG A 103 6.17 8.10 4.04
N THR A 104 5.03 8.06 4.72
CA THR A 104 4.97 7.78 6.16
C THR A 104 5.54 6.39 6.46
N THR A 105 5.11 5.36 5.72
CA THR A 105 5.62 4.01 5.93
C THR A 105 7.13 3.93 5.71
N LYS A 106 7.66 4.46 4.60
CA LYS A 106 9.10 4.37 4.30
C LYS A 106 9.96 5.15 5.30
N ILE A 107 9.55 6.36 5.67
CA ILE A 107 10.28 7.16 6.66
C ILE A 107 10.28 6.47 8.03
N LEU A 108 9.12 5.98 8.49
CA LEU A 108 9.05 5.30 9.78
C LEU A 108 9.73 3.92 9.74
N TYR A 109 9.62 3.19 8.63
CA TYR A 109 10.33 1.93 8.47
C TYR A 109 11.85 2.13 8.54
N ASP A 110 12.38 3.18 7.90
CA ASP A 110 13.79 3.55 8.04
C ASP A 110 14.17 3.81 9.50
N VAL A 111 13.34 4.53 10.24
CA VAL A 111 13.52 4.74 11.67
C VAL A 111 13.52 3.41 12.45
N THR A 112 12.63 2.46 12.11
CA THR A 112 12.61 1.14 12.78
C THR A 112 13.92 0.37 12.57
N GLN A 113 14.51 0.45 11.37
CA GLN A 113 15.78 -0.22 11.05
C GLN A 113 16.95 0.38 11.84
N HIS A 114 16.92 1.69 12.12
CA HIS A 114 17.95 2.37 12.92
C HIS A 114 17.75 2.23 14.44
N ASN A 115 16.62 1.68 14.89
CA ASN A 115 16.32 1.46 16.31
C ASN A 115 16.23 -0.04 16.66
N ASP A 116 16.79 -0.93 15.82
CA ASP A 116 16.87 -2.37 16.06
C ASP A 116 15.50 -3.02 16.38
N VAL A 117 14.41 -2.48 15.85
CA VAL A 117 13.08 -3.06 16.00
C VAL A 117 13.06 -4.43 15.34
N THR A 118 12.59 -5.46 16.05
CA THR A 118 12.47 -6.82 15.53
C THR A 118 11.04 -7.32 15.64
N LEU A 119 10.60 -8.10 14.67
CA LEU A 119 9.31 -8.78 14.71
C LEU A 119 9.47 -10.18 15.31
N ASP A 120 8.57 -10.55 16.20
CA ASP A 120 8.49 -11.89 16.73
C ASP A 120 7.48 -12.76 15.96
N ASP A 121 7.37 -14.04 16.32
CA ASP A 121 6.49 -14.99 15.64
C ASP A 121 5.01 -14.54 15.71
N SER A 122 4.59 -13.91 16.80
CA SER A 122 3.22 -13.39 16.96
C SER A 122 2.94 -12.19 16.06
N ASP A 123 3.95 -11.32 15.86
CA ASP A 123 3.87 -10.20 14.92
C ASP A 123 3.73 -10.73 13.50
N MET A 124 4.54 -11.74 13.14
CA MET A 124 4.51 -12.35 11.81
C MET A 124 3.22 -13.13 11.56
N GLU A 125 2.68 -13.85 12.55
CA GLU A 125 1.38 -14.51 12.44
C GLU A 125 0.26 -13.48 12.18
N THR A 126 0.27 -12.38 12.93
CA THR A 126 -0.70 -11.29 12.74
C THR A 126 -0.57 -10.66 11.36
N THR A 127 0.67 -10.46 10.90
CA THR A 127 0.95 -9.93 9.56
C THR A 127 0.42 -10.85 8.47
N ASN A 128 0.72 -12.14 8.55
CA ASN A 128 0.24 -13.15 7.58
C ASN A 128 -1.28 -13.20 7.54
N ASN A 129 -1.96 -13.22 8.69
CA ASN A 129 -3.42 -13.18 8.75
C ASN A 129 -3.99 -11.90 8.11
N THR A 130 -3.30 -10.77 8.25
CA THR A 130 -3.71 -9.50 7.64
C THR A 130 -3.52 -9.54 6.13
N ILE A 131 -2.42 -10.11 5.65
CA ILE A 131 -2.16 -10.32 4.21
C ILE A 131 -3.23 -11.24 3.60
N ASP A 132 -3.51 -12.37 4.23
CA ASP A 132 -4.49 -13.34 3.74
C ASP A 132 -5.90 -12.71 3.65
N ASN A 133 -6.29 -11.91 4.66
CA ASN A 133 -7.54 -11.16 4.62
C ASN A 133 -7.57 -10.10 3.51
N PHE A 134 -6.45 -9.41 3.29
CA PHE A 134 -6.32 -8.42 2.23
C PHE A 134 -6.43 -9.09 0.85
N LEU A 135 -5.69 -10.16 0.61
CA LEU A 135 -5.74 -10.93 -0.62
C LEU A 135 -7.14 -11.50 -0.88
N GLY A 136 -7.77 -12.08 0.15
CA GLY A 136 -9.12 -12.62 0.06
C GLY A 136 -10.23 -11.56 -0.12
N SER A 137 -9.95 -10.29 0.15
CA SER A 137 -10.90 -9.20 -0.06
C SER A 137 -10.88 -8.62 -1.48
N MET A 138 -9.89 -8.99 -2.28
CA MET A 138 -9.73 -8.48 -3.63
C MET A 138 -10.57 -9.24 -4.64
N PRO A 139 -11.04 -8.56 -5.71
CA PRO A 139 -11.59 -9.25 -6.86
C PRO A 139 -10.58 -10.19 -7.51
N ASP A 140 -11.05 -11.34 -7.95
CA ASP A 140 -10.23 -12.32 -8.66
C ASP A 140 -9.48 -11.69 -9.84
N GLY A 141 -8.22 -12.03 -10.00
CA GLY A 141 -7.36 -11.56 -11.09
C GLY A 141 -6.93 -10.09 -11.01
N LEU A 142 -7.24 -9.38 -9.91
CA LEU A 142 -6.85 -7.97 -9.76
C LEU A 142 -5.33 -7.81 -9.72
N LEU A 143 -4.64 -8.63 -8.95
CA LEU A 143 -3.19 -8.61 -8.83
C LEU A 143 -2.52 -8.89 -10.18
N GLU A 144 -2.96 -9.96 -10.85
CA GLU A 144 -2.45 -10.35 -12.17
C GLU A 144 -2.65 -9.23 -13.20
N LYS A 145 -3.84 -8.62 -13.21
CA LYS A 145 -4.16 -7.51 -14.11
C LYS A 145 -3.20 -6.34 -14.00
N TYR A 146 -2.71 -6.06 -12.81
CA TYR A 146 -1.84 -4.92 -12.53
C TYR A 146 -0.38 -5.31 -12.30
N GLY A 147 -0.02 -6.57 -12.54
CA GLY A 147 1.35 -7.07 -12.42
C GLY A 147 1.88 -7.05 -10.99
N ILE A 148 1.00 -7.18 -9.99
CA ILE A 148 1.39 -7.18 -8.58
C ILE A 148 1.66 -8.61 -8.14
N SER A 149 2.86 -8.88 -7.61
CA SER A 149 3.19 -10.17 -7.01
C SER A 149 2.74 -10.24 -5.55
N GLU A 150 2.47 -11.45 -5.06
CA GLU A 150 2.19 -11.67 -3.64
C GLU A 150 3.39 -11.26 -2.77
N ASP A 151 4.61 -11.43 -3.26
CA ASP A 151 5.83 -11.06 -2.53
C ASP A 151 5.89 -9.56 -2.25
N VAL A 152 5.50 -8.72 -3.20
CA VAL A 152 5.46 -7.26 -2.97
C VAL A 152 4.35 -6.87 -2.00
N VAL A 153 3.23 -7.58 -2.00
CA VAL A 153 2.19 -7.42 -0.98
C VAL A 153 2.77 -7.75 0.39
N ARG A 154 3.40 -8.92 0.54
CA ARG A 154 4.05 -9.34 1.80
C ARG A 154 5.09 -8.35 2.28
N LYS A 155 5.95 -7.86 1.39
CA LYS A 155 6.93 -6.82 1.71
C LYS A 155 6.27 -5.58 2.31
N VAL A 156 5.26 -5.02 1.65
CA VAL A 156 4.57 -3.80 2.12
C VAL A 156 3.94 -3.99 3.50
N PHE A 157 3.24 -5.10 3.71
CA PHE A 157 2.61 -5.37 5.01
C PHE A 157 3.63 -5.64 6.12
N THR A 158 4.74 -6.29 5.82
CA THR A 158 5.82 -6.51 6.79
C THR A 158 6.45 -5.17 7.21
N GLU A 159 6.75 -4.27 6.27
CA GLU A 159 7.24 -2.93 6.59
C GLU A 159 6.25 -2.16 7.48
N GLN A 160 4.95 -2.24 7.20
CA GLN A 160 3.91 -1.63 8.02
C GLN A 160 3.82 -2.24 9.41
N THR A 161 4.10 -3.54 9.57
CA THR A 161 4.14 -4.19 10.88
C THR A 161 5.31 -3.67 11.72
N TYR A 162 6.49 -3.50 11.13
CA TYR A 162 7.62 -2.85 11.80
C TYR A 162 7.25 -1.46 12.32
N VAL A 163 6.62 -0.65 11.47
CA VAL A 163 6.15 0.70 11.85
C VAL A 163 5.16 0.64 13.00
N SER A 164 4.17 -0.25 12.91
CA SER A 164 3.14 -0.40 13.96
C SER A 164 3.73 -0.84 15.30
N LYS A 165 4.69 -1.76 15.26
CA LYS A 165 5.41 -2.20 16.48
C LYS A 165 6.15 -1.05 17.12
N PHE A 166 6.95 -0.32 16.36
CA PHE A 166 7.68 0.85 16.83
C PHE A 166 6.76 1.91 17.43
N GLU A 167 5.65 2.25 16.76
CA GLU A 167 4.67 3.20 17.32
C GLU A 167 4.03 2.72 18.61
N ASN A 168 3.81 1.41 18.77
CA ASN A 168 3.24 0.84 19.98
C ASN A 168 4.26 0.84 21.13
N ASP A 169 5.51 0.58 20.85
CA ASP A 169 6.59 0.62 21.85
C ASP A 169 6.76 2.03 22.41
N ILE A 170 6.82 3.06 21.54
CA ILE A 170 6.88 4.47 21.96
C ILE A 170 5.66 4.90 22.79
N LYS A 171 4.47 4.37 22.53
CA LYS A 171 3.26 4.74 23.29
C LYS A 171 3.16 4.06 24.65
N ASN A 172 3.96 3.02 24.89
CA ASN A 172 3.93 2.23 26.12
C ASN A 172 5.11 2.54 27.06
N ASP A 173 6.10 3.34 26.61
CA ASP A 173 7.17 3.91 27.40
C ASP A 173 6.76 5.26 28.05
#